data_4183090689ee21658659b28e650437a7
#
_entry.id   4183090689ee21658659b28e650437a7
#
_cell.length_a   1.000
_cell.length_b   1.000
_cell.length_c   1.000
_cell.angle_alpha   90.00
_cell.angle_beta   90.00
_cell.angle_gamma   90.00
#
_symmetry.space_group_name_H-M   'P 1'
#
loop_
_entity.id
_entity.type
_entity.pdbx_description
1 polymer ?
#
loop_
_entity_poly.entity_id
_entity_poly.type
_entity_poly.pdbx_seq_one_letter_code
_entity_poly.pdbx_strand_id
1 'polypeptide(L)'
;MLGIEHETFGGTYPFAPRYRTVNGVRMHFVDEGQGEPVVLLHGDPTWGYLYRHFIPHLARRRRCVVPDHMGMGKSETPAVPNPYRLGHHIANLEALLLDLDLREITLVLHDWGGPVGLGAAIRHPGRVKRLVLMNTWASAPWPGGPLPRLLDVIRSARGERFVLERNGYLEPALVGTTYHQERLTPAVMDAYRAPFPTPQSRLALLSWSRDIPVIETDPSYAEMKRVEAGLTVFAAAPILLIWGMRDPVLTPQTLRWWQSRYPQATTREIQDASHFLQEDAPDHILGWLEEFLGP
;
A
#
# COMPACT_ATOMS: atom_id res chain seq x y z
N MET A 1 -6.20 -4.28 -21.57
CA MET A 1 -6.18 -3.05 -20.76
C MET A 1 -7.62 -2.74 -20.34
N LEU A 2 -7.82 -2.26 -19.12
CA LEU A 2 -9.16 -2.18 -18.49
C LEU A 2 -10.01 -0.99 -18.99
N GLY A 3 -9.49 -0.16 -19.91
CA GLY A 3 -10.20 1.03 -20.41
C GLY A 3 -10.27 2.23 -19.45
N ILE A 4 -9.65 2.11 -18.25
CA ILE A 4 -9.64 3.17 -17.22
C ILE A 4 -8.36 4.03 -17.25
N GLU A 5 -7.49 3.87 -18.23
CA GLU A 5 -6.16 4.50 -18.25
C GLU A 5 -6.23 6.02 -18.14
N HIS A 6 -7.17 6.64 -18.84
CA HIS A 6 -7.40 8.09 -18.84
C HIS A 6 -8.60 8.52 -17.99
N GLU A 7 -9.19 7.57 -17.24
CA GLU A 7 -10.33 7.89 -16.39
C GLU A 7 -9.90 8.78 -15.22
N THR A 8 -10.63 9.86 -14.98
CA THR A 8 -10.37 10.84 -13.92
C THR A 8 -11.32 10.70 -12.74
N PHE A 9 -12.30 9.78 -12.82
CA PHE A 9 -13.29 9.52 -11.78
C PHE A 9 -14.02 10.81 -11.34
N GLY A 10 -14.63 11.48 -12.32
CA GLY A 10 -15.32 12.73 -12.07
C GLY A 10 -14.41 13.89 -11.62
N GLY A 11 -13.13 13.85 -12.00
CA GLY A 11 -12.13 14.86 -11.65
C GLY A 11 -11.51 14.67 -10.27
N THR A 12 -11.81 13.57 -9.55
CA THR A 12 -11.19 13.29 -8.25
C THR A 12 -9.79 12.67 -8.34
N TYR A 13 -9.40 12.21 -9.53
CA TYR A 13 -8.06 11.67 -9.82
C TYR A 13 -7.54 12.20 -11.18
N PRO A 14 -7.32 13.51 -11.32
CA PRO A 14 -7.03 14.17 -12.61
C PRO A 14 -5.57 14.09 -13.03
N PHE A 15 -4.82 13.07 -12.57
CA PHE A 15 -3.39 12.97 -12.81
C PHE A 15 -3.12 12.27 -14.15
N ALA A 16 -2.14 12.81 -14.89
CA ALA A 16 -1.70 12.21 -16.13
C ALA A 16 -1.09 10.81 -15.88
N PRO A 17 -1.59 9.75 -16.54
CA PRO A 17 -1.06 8.42 -16.29
C PRO A 17 0.35 8.29 -16.89
N ARG A 18 1.27 7.78 -16.09
CA ARG A 18 2.62 7.43 -16.53
C ARG A 18 2.83 5.93 -16.40
N TYR A 19 3.66 5.38 -17.27
CA TYR A 19 3.93 3.94 -17.31
C TYR A 19 5.40 3.64 -17.48
N ARG A 20 5.86 2.55 -16.86
CA ARG A 20 7.15 1.91 -17.13
C ARG A 20 6.94 0.39 -17.21
N THR A 21 7.67 -0.24 -18.11
CA THR A 21 7.74 -1.70 -18.13
C THR A 21 8.93 -2.12 -17.31
N VAL A 22 8.67 -2.77 -16.18
CA VAL A 22 9.68 -3.29 -15.26
C VAL A 22 9.47 -4.79 -15.07
N ASN A 23 10.51 -5.58 -15.20
CA ASN A 23 10.46 -7.05 -15.10
C ASN A 23 9.34 -7.68 -15.96
N GLY A 24 9.07 -7.10 -17.13
CA GLY A 24 8.03 -7.57 -18.06
C GLY A 24 6.60 -7.13 -17.70
N VAL A 25 6.41 -6.33 -16.67
CA VAL A 25 5.10 -5.80 -16.23
C VAL A 25 5.01 -4.32 -16.53
N ARG A 26 3.92 -3.88 -17.18
CA ARG A 26 3.62 -2.46 -17.41
C ARG A 26 2.99 -1.86 -16.15
N MET A 27 3.80 -1.17 -15.36
CA MET A 27 3.36 -0.50 -14.14
C MET A 27 2.91 0.94 -14.40
N HIS A 28 1.76 1.29 -13.87
CA HIS A 28 1.27 2.66 -13.80
C HIS A 28 1.85 3.36 -12.57
N PHE A 29 2.07 4.66 -12.71
CA PHE A 29 2.36 5.55 -11.57
C PHE A 29 1.94 6.99 -11.88
N VAL A 30 1.61 7.73 -10.84
CA VAL A 30 1.51 9.20 -10.87
C VAL A 30 2.89 9.78 -10.55
N ASP A 31 3.26 10.87 -11.20
CA ASP A 31 4.52 11.59 -10.96
C ASP A 31 4.26 13.09 -11.11
N GLU A 32 3.96 13.74 -10.00
CA GLU A 32 3.53 15.12 -9.92
C GLU A 32 4.44 15.95 -9.01
N GLY A 33 4.58 17.24 -9.34
CA GLY A 33 5.42 18.18 -8.58
C GLY A 33 6.91 18.01 -8.86
N GLN A 34 7.73 18.68 -8.03
CA GLN A 34 9.20 18.71 -8.15
C GLN A 34 9.84 18.78 -6.76
N GLY A 35 11.12 18.47 -6.64
CA GLY A 35 11.87 18.51 -5.38
C GLY A 35 12.17 17.12 -4.81
N GLU A 36 12.34 17.01 -3.50
CA GLU A 36 12.61 15.72 -2.83
C GLU A 36 11.46 14.75 -3.07
N PRO A 37 11.75 13.50 -3.49
CA PRO A 37 10.70 12.54 -3.81
C PRO A 37 9.99 12.00 -2.56
N VAL A 38 8.66 12.00 -2.64
CA VAL A 38 7.77 11.29 -1.72
C VAL A 38 7.11 10.18 -2.51
N VAL A 39 7.40 8.93 -2.16
CA VAL A 39 6.81 7.74 -2.79
C VAL A 39 5.72 7.20 -1.88
N LEU A 40 4.47 7.18 -2.36
CA LEU A 40 3.32 6.71 -1.60
C LEU A 40 2.88 5.35 -2.12
N LEU A 41 2.91 4.34 -1.25
CA LEU A 41 2.58 2.96 -1.58
C LEU A 41 1.31 2.51 -0.88
N HIS A 42 0.33 2.13 -1.70
CA HIS A 42 -0.94 1.56 -1.27
C HIS A 42 -0.81 0.08 -0.93
N GLY A 43 -1.87 -0.51 -0.38
CA GLY A 43 -2.01 -1.94 -0.18
C GLY A 43 -3.27 -2.52 -0.82
N ASP A 44 -3.64 -3.69 -0.36
CA ASP A 44 -4.80 -4.45 -0.82
C ASP A 44 -6.07 -4.07 0.00
N PRO A 45 -7.24 -3.85 -0.62
CA PRO A 45 -7.58 -3.93 -2.04
C PRO A 45 -7.59 -2.57 -2.76
N THR A 46 -6.77 -1.63 -2.32
CA THR A 46 -6.73 -0.27 -2.86
C THR A 46 -5.72 -0.11 -4.01
N TRP A 47 -5.61 1.10 -4.53
CA TRP A 47 -4.66 1.52 -5.55
C TRP A 47 -4.30 2.99 -5.36
N GLY A 48 -3.52 3.60 -6.23
CA GLY A 48 -3.06 4.98 -6.08
C GLY A 48 -4.16 6.01 -5.80
N TYR A 49 -5.42 5.70 -6.10
CA TYR A 49 -6.59 6.51 -5.76
C TYR A 49 -6.73 6.81 -4.26
N LEU A 50 -6.22 5.92 -3.40
CA LEU A 50 -6.17 6.11 -1.96
C LEU A 50 -5.46 7.42 -1.59
N TYR A 51 -4.50 7.83 -2.40
CA TYR A 51 -3.69 9.04 -2.17
C TYR A 51 -4.17 10.27 -2.95
N ARG A 52 -5.40 10.25 -3.53
CA ARG A 52 -5.94 11.37 -4.34
C ARG A 52 -5.94 12.72 -3.63
N HIS A 53 -6.12 12.75 -2.31
CA HIS A 53 -6.06 13.95 -1.50
C HIS A 53 -4.62 14.39 -1.18
N PHE A 54 -3.69 13.43 -1.14
CA PHE A 54 -2.29 13.66 -0.78
C PHE A 54 -1.48 14.24 -1.94
N ILE A 55 -1.70 13.73 -3.14
CA ILE A 55 -0.94 14.10 -4.34
C ILE A 55 -0.96 15.61 -4.57
N PRO A 56 -2.13 16.30 -4.70
CA PRO A 56 -2.14 17.72 -5.02
C PRO A 56 -1.57 18.59 -3.89
N HIS A 57 -1.62 18.10 -2.66
CA HIS A 57 -1.10 18.80 -1.50
C HIS A 57 0.43 18.72 -1.45
N LEU A 58 0.99 17.50 -1.53
CA LEU A 58 2.43 17.26 -1.47
C LEU A 58 3.16 17.76 -2.71
N ALA A 59 2.55 17.67 -3.89
CA ALA A 59 3.12 18.11 -5.17
C ALA A 59 3.42 19.61 -5.25
N ARG A 60 2.93 20.42 -4.33
CA ARG A 60 3.27 21.84 -4.24
C ARG A 60 4.74 22.10 -3.93
N ARG A 61 5.39 21.17 -3.21
CA ARG A 61 6.77 21.33 -2.70
C ARG A 61 7.64 20.09 -2.86
N ARG A 62 7.08 18.98 -3.28
CA ARG A 62 7.75 17.67 -3.38
C ARG A 62 7.44 17.01 -4.72
N ARG A 63 8.30 16.11 -5.17
CA ARG A 63 7.98 15.21 -6.28
C ARG A 63 7.20 14.02 -5.72
N CYS A 64 5.94 13.94 -6.02
CA CYS A 64 5.02 12.91 -5.53
C CYS A 64 4.94 11.77 -6.53
N VAL A 65 5.42 10.59 -6.17
CA VAL A 65 5.40 9.38 -7.01
C VAL A 65 4.49 8.36 -6.37
N VAL A 66 3.43 7.94 -7.08
CA VAL A 66 2.41 7.02 -6.55
C VAL A 66 2.24 5.86 -7.53
N PRO A 67 3.00 4.77 -7.37
CA PRO A 67 2.85 3.58 -8.20
C PRO A 67 1.60 2.78 -7.81
N ASP A 68 0.95 2.20 -8.82
CA ASP A 68 0.03 1.10 -8.61
C ASP A 68 0.81 -0.22 -8.66
N HIS A 69 0.60 -1.08 -7.66
CA HIS A 69 1.19 -2.41 -7.67
C HIS A 69 0.69 -3.23 -8.86
N MET A 70 1.49 -4.19 -9.31
CA MET A 70 1.11 -5.15 -10.35
C MET A 70 -0.26 -5.77 -10.04
N GLY A 71 -1.18 -5.71 -11.00
CA GLY A 71 -2.56 -6.20 -10.86
C GLY A 71 -3.52 -5.29 -10.12
N MET A 72 -3.07 -4.09 -9.71
CA MET A 72 -3.88 -3.11 -9.00
C MET A 72 -3.98 -1.81 -9.81
N GLY A 73 -5.04 -1.04 -9.59
CA GLY A 73 -5.23 0.26 -10.25
C GLY A 73 -5.14 0.19 -11.76
N LYS A 74 -4.31 1.04 -12.33
CA LYS A 74 -4.07 1.14 -13.78
C LYS A 74 -2.87 0.30 -14.26
N SER A 75 -2.20 -0.44 -13.36
CA SER A 75 -1.11 -1.37 -13.69
C SER A 75 -1.64 -2.63 -14.38
N GLU A 76 -0.75 -3.27 -15.15
CA GLU A 76 -1.07 -4.51 -15.83
C GLU A 76 -1.44 -5.63 -14.85
N THR A 77 -2.41 -6.45 -15.24
CA THR A 77 -2.84 -7.66 -14.54
C THR A 77 -2.37 -8.89 -15.31
N PRO A 78 -1.16 -9.43 -15.05
CA PRO A 78 -0.69 -10.64 -15.71
C PRO A 78 -1.62 -11.83 -15.48
N ALA A 79 -1.89 -12.58 -16.55
CA ALA A 79 -2.80 -13.74 -16.52
C ALA A 79 -2.13 -15.05 -16.05
N VAL A 80 -0.81 -15.02 -15.77
CA VAL A 80 -0.06 -16.22 -15.42
C VAL A 80 -0.22 -16.60 -13.95
N PRO A 81 -0.24 -17.91 -13.62
CA PRO A 81 -0.23 -18.33 -12.23
C PRO A 81 1.05 -17.82 -11.55
N ASN A 82 0.89 -17.22 -10.36
CA ASN A 82 2.01 -16.92 -9.48
C ASN A 82 2.90 -15.67 -9.69
N PRO A 83 2.52 -14.61 -10.42
CA PRO A 83 3.33 -13.40 -10.45
C PRO A 83 3.18 -12.55 -9.18
N TYR A 84 2.10 -12.75 -8.42
CA TYR A 84 1.67 -11.88 -7.31
C TYR A 84 2.25 -12.31 -5.95
N ARG A 85 3.58 -12.56 -5.89
CA ARG A 85 4.27 -12.84 -4.62
C ARG A 85 4.98 -11.61 -4.12
N LEU A 86 5.14 -11.49 -2.81
CA LEU A 86 5.85 -10.36 -2.19
C LEU A 86 7.18 -10.07 -2.88
N GLY A 87 8.00 -11.09 -3.15
CA GLY A 87 9.30 -10.91 -3.80
C GLY A 87 9.21 -10.29 -5.20
N HIS A 88 8.16 -10.59 -5.98
CA HIS A 88 7.95 -9.98 -7.30
C HIS A 88 7.50 -8.52 -7.19
N HIS A 89 6.61 -8.20 -6.24
CA HIS A 89 6.20 -6.82 -6.00
C HIS A 89 7.38 -5.97 -5.53
N ILE A 90 8.25 -6.51 -4.64
CA ILE A 90 9.50 -5.85 -4.23
C ILE A 90 10.39 -5.59 -5.45
N ALA A 91 10.64 -6.59 -6.29
CA ALA A 91 11.50 -6.45 -7.45
C ALA A 91 10.95 -5.43 -8.47
N ASN A 92 9.63 -5.39 -8.68
CA ASN A 92 9.00 -4.43 -9.58
C ASN A 92 9.11 -3.00 -9.05
N LEU A 93 8.87 -2.79 -7.75
CA LEU A 93 9.05 -1.47 -7.14
C LEU A 93 10.52 -1.03 -7.20
N GLU A 94 11.45 -1.92 -6.82
CA GLU A 94 12.89 -1.66 -6.89
C GLU A 94 13.30 -1.19 -8.29
N ALA A 95 12.91 -1.94 -9.33
CA ALA A 95 13.22 -1.59 -10.70
C ALA A 95 12.63 -0.23 -11.10
N LEU A 96 11.39 0.09 -10.69
CA LEU A 96 10.78 1.40 -10.94
C LEU A 96 11.54 2.53 -10.25
N LEU A 97 11.90 2.38 -8.98
CA LEU A 97 12.63 3.41 -8.23
C LEU A 97 14.01 3.68 -8.83
N LEU A 98 14.69 2.64 -9.34
CA LEU A 98 15.97 2.74 -10.02
C LEU A 98 15.85 3.37 -11.40
N ASP A 99 14.85 2.99 -12.21
CA ASP A 99 14.59 3.57 -13.53
C ASP A 99 14.28 5.07 -13.46
N LEU A 100 13.56 5.50 -12.42
CA LEU A 100 13.27 6.91 -12.14
C LEU A 100 14.43 7.64 -11.46
N ASP A 101 15.54 6.96 -11.15
CA ASP A 101 16.71 7.40 -10.35
C ASP A 101 16.33 8.20 -9.10
N LEU A 102 15.34 7.74 -8.35
CA LEU A 102 14.91 8.42 -7.14
C LEU A 102 15.97 8.27 -6.02
N ARG A 103 16.29 9.39 -5.38
CA ARG A 103 17.21 9.48 -4.23
C ARG A 103 16.63 10.38 -3.16
N GLU A 104 17.14 10.32 -1.94
CA GLU A 104 16.61 11.08 -0.79
C GLU A 104 15.10 10.85 -0.58
N ILE A 105 14.65 9.60 -0.83
CA ILE A 105 13.24 9.24 -0.86
C ILE A 105 12.63 9.29 0.53
N THR A 106 11.48 9.94 0.68
CA THR A 106 10.56 9.67 1.78
C THR A 106 9.58 8.60 1.32
N LEU A 107 9.58 7.44 1.97
CA LEU A 107 8.60 6.38 1.73
C LEU A 107 7.40 6.54 2.65
N VAL A 108 6.19 6.65 2.07
CA VAL A 108 4.91 6.66 2.79
C VAL A 108 4.20 5.35 2.49
N LEU A 109 4.12 4.49 3.49
CA LEU A 109 3.80 3.08 3.33
C LEU A 109 2.53 2.72 4.11
N HIS A 110 1.56 2.15 3.41
CA HIS A 110 0.31 1.67 4.00
C HIS A 110 0.06 0.21 3.63
N ASP A 111 -0.39 -0.59 4.59
CA ASP A 111 -0.75 -2.00 4.41
C ASP A 111 0.36 -2.78 3.68
N TRP A 112 0.11 -3.47 2.57
CA TRP A 112 1.12 -4.17 1.76
C TRP A 112 2.19 -3.24 1.17
N GLY A 113 1.91 -1.93 1.08
CA GLY A 113 2.94 -0.96 0.74
C GLY A 113 4.13 -0.98 1.70
N GLY A 114 3.94 -1.40 2.97
CA GLY A 114 5.03 -1.58 3.92
C GLY A 114 5.99 -2.69 3.55
N PRO A 115 5.56 -3.96 3.49
CA PRO A 115 6.42 -5.08 3.07
C PRO A 115 7.12 -4.85 1.74
N VAL A 116 6.39 -4.32 0.74
CA VAL A 116 6.94 -4.06 -0.60
C VAL A 116 7.94 -2.91 -0.57
N GLY A 117 7.56 -1.77 0.04
CA GLY A 117 8.41 -0.58 0.10
C GLY A 117 9.68 -0.80 0.91
N LEU A 118 9.55 -1.42 2.09
CA LEU A 118 10.70 -1.75 2.94
C LEU A 118 11.57 -2.81 2.30
N GLY A 119 10.98 -3.81 1.63
CA GLY A 119 11.73 -4.82 0.88
C GLY A 119 12.60 -4.23 -0.23
N ALA A 120 12.11 -3.25 -0.97
CA ALA A 120 12.91 -2.50 -1.95
C ALA A 120 13.95 -1.59 -1.27
N ALA A 121 13.56 -0.93 -0.18
CA ALA A 121 14.40 0.00 0.55
C ALA A 121 15.63 -0.65 1.20
N ILE A 122 15.50 -1.83 1.79
CA ILE A 122 16.64 -2.54 2.41
C ILE A 122 17.71 -2.97 1.41
N ARG A 123 17.36 -3.08 0.12
CA ARG A 123 18.32 -3.38 -0.95
C ARG A 123 19.11 -2.15 -1.39
N HIS A 124 18.54 -0.94 -1.20
CA HIS A 124 19.14 0.35 -1.55
C HIS A 124 18.97 1.39 -0.44
N PRO A 125 19.47 1.13 0.79
CA PRO A 125 19.16 1.97 1.95
C PRO A 125 19.67 3.41 1.78
N GLY A 126 20.76 3.62 1.06
CA GLY A 126 21.30 4.96 0.78
C GLY A 126 20.41 5.82 -0.14
N ARG A 127 19.31 5.28 -0.70
CA ARG A 127 18.34 6.07 -1.47
C ARG A 127 17.19 6.58 -0.60
N VAL A 128 17.00 6.04 0.61
CA VAL A 128 15.87 6.35 1.49
C VAL A 128 16.32 7.29 2.60
N LYS A 129 15.65 8.43 2.70
CA LYS A 129 15.92 9.48 3.68
C LYS A 129 15.04 9.37 4.92
N ARG A 130 13.74 9.06 4.73
CA ARG A 130 12.73 9.03 5.79
C ARG A 130 11.71 7.92 5.54
N LEU A 131 11.10 7.44 6.61
CA LEU A 131 9.98 6.48 6.55
C LEU A 131 8.73 7.05 7.23
N VAL A 132 7.59 6.88 6.59
CA VAL A 132 6.27 7.10 7.18
C VAL A 132 5.51 5.78 7.08
N LEU A 133 5.16 5.20 8.22
CA LEU A 133 4.50 3.91 8.32
C LEU A 133 3.07 4.11 8.83
N MET A 134 2.09 3.78 8.01
CA MET A 134 0.67 3.96 8.29
C MET A 134 -0.03 2.61 8.25
N ASN A 135 -0.59 2.16 9.35
CA ASN A 135 -1.27 0.86 9.45
C ASN A 135 -0.66 -0.18 8.51
N THR A 136 0.57 -0.58 8.79
CA THR A 136 1.37 -1.51 7.98
C THR A 136 2.22 -2.44 8.85
N TRP A 137 2.82 -3.46 8.25
CA TRP A 137 3.71 -4.40 8.94
C TRP A 137 4.93 -4.76 8.09
N ALA A 138 5.91 -5.44 8.67
CA ALA A 138 7.01 -6.03 7.93
C ALA A 138 7.66 -7.16 8.74
N SER A 139 6.86 -8.12 9.19
CA SER A 139 7.34 -9.26 9.98
C SER A 139 6.61 -10.55 9.62
N ALA A 140 7.26 -11.68 9.87
CA ALA A 140 6.65 -13.00 9.85
C ALA A 140 7.03 -13.76 11.13
N PRO A 141 6.09 -14.49 11.75
CA PRO A 141 4.68 -14.59 11.33
C PRO A 141 3.95 -13.25 11.41
N TRP A 142 2.76 -13.20 10.79
CA TRP A 142 1.83 -12.07 10.82
C TRP A 142 1.66 -11.51 12.26
N PRO A 143 1.86 -10.20 12.50
CA PRO A 143 1.90 -9.65 13.87
C PRO A 143 0.52 -9.19 14.39
N GLY A 144 -0.51 -9.16 13.53
CA GLY A 144 -1.83 -8.62 13.84
C GLY A 144 -2.70 -9.51 14.75
N GLY A 145 -2.19 -10.67 15.18
CA GLY A 145 -2.99 -11.68 15.91
C GLY A 145 -3.78 -12.59 14.93
N PRO A 146 -4.94 -13.12 15.34
CA PRO A 146 -5.78 -13.93 14.44
C PRO A 146 -6.18 -13.15 13.19
N LEU A 147 -6.13 -13.78 12.03
CA LEU A 147 -6.59 -13.16 10.80
C LEU A 147 -8.09 -12.80 10.89
N PRO A 148 -8.50 -11.65 10.34
CA PRO A 148 -9.92 -11.35 10.18
C PRO A 148 -10.66 -12.45 9.42
N ARG A 149 -11.89 -12.78 9.83
CA ARG A 149 -12.70 -13.85 9.22
C ARG A 149 -12.81 -13.76 7.69
N LEU A 150 -12.83 -12.55 7.15
CA LEU A 150 -12.87 -12.34 5.71
C LEU A 150 -11.63 -12.92 5.03
N LEU A 151 -10.44 -12.70 5.61
CA LEU A 151 -9.18 -13.24 5.10
C LEU A 151 -9.12 -14.77 5.22
N ASP A 152 -9.66 -15.35 6.29
CA ASP A 152 -9.78 -16.81 6.44
C ASP A 152 -10.63 -17.42 5.31
N VAL A 153 -11.76 -16.76 4.97
CA VAL A 153 -12.61 -17.21 3.84
C VAL A 153 -11.84 -17.14 2.52
N ILE A 154 -11.12 -16.05 2.25
CA ILE A 154 -10.36 -15.87 0.99
C ILE A 154 -9.23 -16.89 0.87
N ARG A 155 -8.56 -17.21 1.97
CA ARG A 155 -7.48 -18.20 2.02
C ARG A 155 -7.98 -19.65 1.92
N SER A 156 -9.27 -19.89 2.14
CA SER A 156 -9.88 -21.22 1.99
C SER A 156 -10.07 -21.63 0.53
N ALA A 157 -10.46 -22.90 0.30
CA ALA A 157 -10.82 -23.40 -1.04
C ALA A 157 -12.01 -22.66 -1.67
N ARG A 158 -12.87 -22.02 -0.86
CA ARG A 158 -14.02 -21.23 -1.34
C ARG A 158 -13.64 -19.81 -1.74
N GLY A 159 -12.45 -19.33 -1.35
CA GLY A 159 -12.02 -17.95 -1.54
C GLY A 159 -11.92 -17.57 -3.01
N GLU A 160 -11.47 -18.48 -3.87
CA GLU A 160 -11.35 -18.21 -5.30
C GLU A 160 -12.69 -17.84 -5.93
N ARG A 161 -13.72 -18.66 -5.73
CA ARG A 161 -15.07 -18.37 -6.21
C ARG A 161 -15.63 -17.08 -5.59
N PHE A 162 -15.38 -16.87 -4.31
CA PHE A 162 -15.86 -15.69 -3.58
C PHE A 162 -15.26 -14.41 -4.15
N VAL A 163 -13.92 -14.36 -4.38
CA VAL A 163 -13.24 -13.19 -4.89
C VAL A 163 -13.43 -13.03 -6.40
N LEU A 164 -13.13 -14.09 -7.18
CA LEU A 164 -13.06 -13.96 -8.64
C LEU A 164 -14.45 -13.88 -9.27
N GLU A 165 -15.38 -14.77 -8.90
CA GLU A 165 -16.70 -14.82 -9.54
C GLU A 165 -17.69 -13.84 -8.92
N ARG A 166 -17.71 -13.74 -7.57
CA ARG A 166 -18.72 -12.96 -6.84
C ARG A 166 -18.27 -11.54 -6.52
N ASN A 167 -17.01 -11.18 -6.77
CA ASN A 167 -16.42 -9.90 -6.35
C ASN A 167 -16.67 -9.58 -4.86
N GLY A 168 -16.59 -10.61 -4.01
CA GLY A 168 -17.04 -10.54 -2.62
C GLY A 168 -16.01 -9.96 -1.65
N TYR A 169 -14.85 -9.45 -2.12
CA TYR A 169 -13.77 -9.00 -1.24
C TYR A 169 -13.64 -7.50 -1.10
N LEU A 170 -13.51 -6.78 -2.22
CA LEU A 170 -13.14 -5.35 -2.22
C LEU A 170 -14.08 -4.50 -1.36
N GLU A 171 -15.37 -4.59 -1.61
CA GLU A 171 -16.35 -3.75 -0.92
C GLU A 171 -16.49 -4.08 0.58
N PRO A 172 -16.63 -5.35 1.01
CA PRO A 172 -16.61 -5.69 2.42
C PRO A 172 -15.32 -5.30 3.14
N ALA A 173 -14.16 -5.38 2.47
CA ALA A 173 -12.90 -4.94 3.04
C ALA A 173 -12.88 -3.43 3.25
N LEU A 174 -13.19 -2.64 2.22
CA LEU A 174 -13.20 -1.16 2.33
C LEU A 174 -14.22 -0.68 3.36
N VAL A 175 -15.49 -1.10 3.25
CA VAL A 175 -16.55 -0.64 4.15
C VAL A 175 -16.32 -1.13 5.58
N GLY A 176 -15.90 -2.40 5.73
CA GLY A 176 -15.70 -3.01 7.05
C GLY A 176 -14.50 -2.49 7.83
N THR A 177 -13.56 -1.81 7.17
CA THR A 177 -12.34 -1.32 7.78
C THR A 177 -12.07 0.19 7.56
N THR A 178 -13.08 0.95 7.15
CA THR A 178 -13.12 2.41 7.17
C THR A 178 -14.02 2.84 8.34
N TYR A 179 -13.56 3.76 9.16
CA TYR A 179 -14.33 4.26 10.31
C TYR A 179 -15.42 5.23 9.88
N HIS A 180 -15.08 6.21 9.06
CA HIS A 180 -15.98 7.22 8.49
C HIS A 180 -16.58 6.74 7.15
N GLN A 181 -17.46 5.72 7.22
CA GLN A 181 -18.04 5.07 6.04
C GLN A 181 -18.82 6.01 5.11
N GLU A 182 -19.35 7.11 5.64
CA GLU A 182 -20.02 8.15 4.87
C GLU A 182 -19.11 8.83 3.83
N ARG A 183 -17.80 8.75 4.01
CA ARG A 183 -16.80 9.26 3.05
C ARG A 183 -16.63 8.34 1.85
N LEU A 184 -17.00 7.07 1.98
CA LEU A 184 -17.04 6.10 0.87
C LEU A 184 -18.31 6.30 0.02
N THR A 185 -18.45 7.50 -0.56
CA THR A 185 -19.60 7.81 -1.43
C THR A 185 -19.67 6.83 -2.61
N PRO A 186 -20.82 6.72 -3.30
CA PRO A 186 -20.92 5.88 -4.50
C PRO A 186 -19.83 6.15 -5.53
N ALA A 187 -19.49 7.42 -5.78
CA ALA A 187 -18.42 7.81 -6.71
C ALA A 187 -17.03 7.34 -6.26
N VAL A 188 -16.72 7.42 -4.96
CA VAL A 188 -15.46 6.91 -4.39
C VAL A 188 -15.40 5.39 -4.52
N MET A 189 -16.50 4.69 -4.21
CA MET A 189 -16.57 3.23 -4.34
C MET A 189 -16.47 2.77 -5.80
N ASP A 190 -17.05 3.51 -6.74
CA ASP A 190 -16.91 3.21 -8.17
C ASP A 190 -15.46 3.36 -8.65
N ALA A 191 -14.73 4.36 -8.16
CA ALA A 191 -13.31 4.51 -8.45
C ALA A 191 -12.47 3.34 -7.89
N TYR A 192 -12.77 2.86 -6.70
CA TYR A 192 -12.09 1.67 -6.14
C TYR A 192 -12.45 0.38 -6.89
N ARG A 193 -13.69 0.24 -7.41
CA ARG A 193 -14.13 -0.94 -8.17
C ARG A 193 -13.59 -0.97 -9.60
N ALA A 194 -13.31 0.20 -10.18
CA ALA A 194 -12.98 0.34 -11.60
C ALA A 194 -11.85 -0.57 -12.10
N PRO A 195 -10.77 -0.85 -11.34
CA PRO A 195 -9.72 -1.78 -11.77
C PRO A 195 -10.14 -3.26 -11.81
N PHE A 196 -11.27 -3.62 -11.22
CA PHE A 196 -11.64 -5.02 -10.92
C PHE A 196 -12.96 -5.51 -11.56
N PRO A 197 -13.24 -5.18 -12.85
CA PRO A 197 -14.52 -5.52 -13.48
C PRO A 197 -14.68 -7.02 -13.83
N THR A 198 -13.58 -7.76 -13.99
CA THR A 198 -13.59 -9.15 -14.45
C THR A 198 -12.95 -10.10 -13.45
N PRO A 199 -13.26 -11.41 -13.49
CA PRO A 199 -12.56 -12.40 -12.67
C PRO A 199 -11.04 -12.32 -12.78
N GLN A 200 -10.52 -12.12 -14.00
CA GLN A 200 -9.07 -12.00 -14.22
C GLN A 200 -8.48 -10.77 -13.53
N SER A 201 -9.13 -9.62 -13.62
CA SER A 201 -8.64 -8.40 -12.97
C SER A 201 -8.62 -8.49 -11.44
N ARG A 202 -9.34 -9.48 -10.84
CA ARG A 202 -9.37 -9.75 -9.40
C ARG A 202 -8.31 -10.74 -8.92
N LEU A 203 -7.47 -11.28 -9.82
CA LEU A 203 -6.42 -12.24 -9.45
C LEU A 203 -5.44 -11.66 -8.41
N ALA A 204 -5.11 -10.38 -8.53
CA ALA A 204 -4.27 -9.70 -7.56
C ALA A 204 -4.91 -9.68 -6.16
N LEU A 205 -6.19 -9.30 -6.05
CA LEU A 205 -6.94 -9.29 -4.79
C LEU A 205 -6.92 -10.64 -4.07
N LEU A 206 -7.15 -11.72 -4.83
CA LEU A 206 -7.08 -13.07 -4.29
C LEU A 206 -5.66 -13.42 -3.83
N SER A 207 -4.68 -13.04 -4.63
CA SER A 207 -3.29 -13.42 -4.43
C SER A 207 -2.66 -12.70 -3.23
N TRP A 208 -2.91 -11.40 -3.07
CA TRP A 208 -2.44 -10.63 -1.91
C TRP A 208 -2.90 -11.23 -0.58
N SER A 209 -4.19 -11.52 -0.47
CA SER A 209 -4.75 -12.13 0.74
C SER A 209 -4.19 -13.52 1.02
N ARG A 210 -3.88 -14.31 -0.03
CA ARG A 210 -3.30 -15.65 0.08
C ARG A 210 -1.79 -15.64 0.34
N ASP A 211 -1.12 -14.53 0.09
CA ASP A 211 0.32 -14.39 0.28
C ASP A 211 0.73 -13.87 1.67
N ILE A 212 -0.25 -13.56 2.55
CA ILE A 212 0.03 -13.16 3.93
C ILE A 212 0.80 -14.27 4.65
N PRO A 213 2.02 -13.99 5.19
CA PRO A 213 2.88 -15.00 5.79
C PRO A 213 2.49 -15.28 7.24
N VAL A 214 1.56 -16.22 7.44
CA VAL A 214 1.05 -16.63 8.75
C VAL A 214 1.87 -17.76 9.35
N ILE A 215 2.24 -18.76 8.55
CA ILE A 215 3.02 -19.92 8.95
C ILE A 215 4.25 -20.09 8.03
N GLU A 216 5.26 -20.80 8.50
CA GLU A 216 6.55 -20.96 7.79
C GLU A 216 6.44 -21.55 6.38
N THR A 217 5.38 -22.31 6.12
CA THR A 217 5.11 -22.90 4.80
C THR A 217 4.42 -21.95 3.82
N ASP A 218 4.01 -20.77 4.27
CA ASP A 218 3.42 -19.77 3.37
C ASP A 218 4.46 -19.26 2.38
N PRO A 219 4.10 -19.08 1.10
CA PRO A 219 5.08 -18.85 0.01
C PRO A 219 6.00 -17.64 0.24
N SER A 220 5.49 -16.56 0.82
CA SER A 220 6.28 -15.34 1.06
C SER A 220 6.85 -15.22 2.47
N TYR A 221 6.76 -16.29 3.30
CA TYR A 221 7.26 -16.25 4.68
C TYR A 221 8.76 -15.95 4.75
N ALA A 222 9.57 -16.69 3.98
CA ALA A 222 11.01 -16.48 3.97
C ALA A 222 11.42 -15.10 3.43
N GLU A 223 10.69 -14.57 2.42
CA GLU A 223 10.95 -13.21 1.92
C GLU A 223 10.60 -12.16 2.99
N MET A 224 9.47 -12.30 3.67
CA MET A 224 9.09 -11.41 4.76
C MET A 224 10.10 -11.43 5.90
N LYS A 225 10.65 -12.61 6.25
CA LYS A 225 11.73 -12.73 7.25
C LYS A 225 12.99 -11.98 6.81
N ARG A 226 13.32 -11.97 5.51
CA ARG A 226 14.44 -11.17 4.98
C ARG A 226 14.17 -9.68 5.11
N VAL A 227 12.94 -9.25 4.79
CA VAL A 227 12.53 -7.85 4.99
C VAL A 227 12.65 -7.47 6.47
N GLU A 228 12.07 -8.26 7.37
CA GLU A 228 12.13 -8.02 8.82
C GLU A 228 13.56 -7.90 9.34
N ALA A 229 14.45 -8.82 8.96
CA ALA A 229 15.84 -8.80 9.36
C ALA A 229 16.60 -7.56 8.84
N GLY A 230 16.27 -7.09 7.64
CA GLY A 230 16.88 -5.93 7.01
C GLY A 230 16.47 -4.59 7.61
N LEU A 231 15.40 -4.51 8.39
CA LEU A 231 14.88 -3.26 8.97
C LEU A 231 15.89 -2.51 9.84
N THR A 232 16.90 -3.19 10.36
CA THR A 232 17.96 -2.59 11.19
C THR A 232 18.73 -1.48 10.49
N VAL A 233 18.78 -1.47 9.15
CA VAL A 233 19.48 -0.43 8.39
C VAL A 233 18.85 0.96 8.55
N PHE A 234 17.58 1.02 9.01
CA PHE A 234 16.85 2.27 9.24
C PHE A 234 16.83 2.70 10.71
N ALA A 235 17.62 2.07 11.59
CA ALA A 235 17.62 2.38 13.03
C ALA A 235 17.91 3.86 13.35
N ALA A 236 18.68 4.55 12.49
CA ALA A 236 18.99 5.98 12.64
C ALA A 236 18.17 6.90 11.73
N ALA A 237 17.30 6.35 10.88
CA ALA A 237 16.47 7.15 9.97
C ALA A 237 15.35 7.89 10.73
N PRO A 238 14.95 9.09 10.28
CA PRO A 238 13.72 9.69 10.75
C PRO A 238 12.51 8.83 10.38
N ILE A 239 11.68 8.46 11.37
CA ILE A 239 10.52 7.60 11.19
C ILE A 239 9.29 8.24 11.83
N LEU A 240 8.19 8.29 11.07
CA LEU A 240 6.88 8.71 11.53
C LEU A 240 5.93 7.52 11.46
N LEU A 241 5.33 7.16 12.58
CA LEU A 241 4.26 6.16 12.69
C LEU A 241 2.93 6.89 12.79
N ILE A 242 1.98 6.59 11.88
CA ILE A 242 0.62 7.14 11.93
C ILE A 242 -0.34 5.95 11.99
N TRP A 243 -1.22 5.94 12.98
CA TRP A 243 -2.04 4.75 13.21
C TRP A 243 -3.51 5.09 13.45
N GLY A 244 -4.40 4.49 12.65
CA GLY A 244 -5.82 4.42 12.91
C GLY A 244 -6.08 3.38 14.00
N MET A 245 -6.51 3.82 15.20
CA MET A 245 -6.59 2.98 16.40
C MET A 245 -7.79 2.01 16.39
N ARG A 246 -8.68 2.12 15.39
CA ARG A 246 -9.84 1.23 15.19
C ARG A 246 -9.58 0.14 14.14
N ASP A 247 -8.37 0.02 13.66
CA ASP A 247 -8.00 -0.98 12.65
C ASP A 247 -8.15 -2.42 13.22
N PRO A 248 -9.05 -3.25 12.64
CA PRO A 248 -9.22 -4.63 13.07
C PRO A 248 -8.20 -5.58 12.42
N VAL A 249 -7.42 -5.11 11.44
CA VAL A 249 -6.46 -5.89 10.67
C VAL A 249 -5.06 -5.69 11.24
N LEU A 250 -4.57 -4.45 11.21
CA LEU A 250 -3.28 -4.05 11.77
C LEU A 250 -3.52 -3.27 13.08
N THR A 251 -3.80 -4.05 14.11
CA THR A 251 -4.26 -3.55 15.41
C THR A 251 -3.21 -2.70 16.13
N PRO A 252 -3.56 -2.00 17.22
CA PRO A 252 -2.59 -1.31 18.06
C PRO A 252 -1.43 -2.21 18.56
N GLN A 253 -1.58 -3.54 18.52
CA GLN A 253 -0.48 -4.47 18.82
C GLN A 253 0.63 -4.36 17.76
N THR A 254 0.26 -4.20 16.48
CA THR A 254 1.23 -3.99 15.39
C THR A 254 1.94 -2.65 15.54
N LEU A 255 1.22 -1.59 15.97
CA LEU A 255 1.86 -0.31 16.29
C LEU A 255 2.91 -0.47 17.40
N ARG A 256 2.58 -1.19 18.50
CA ARG A 256 3.54 -1.46 19.57
C ARG A 256 4.77 -2.24 19.10
N TRP A 257 4.59 -3.15 18.14
CA TRP A 257 5.73 -3.85 17.50
C TRP A 257 6.65 -2.86 16.80
N TRP A 258 6.11 -1.90 16.03
CA TRP A 258 6.91 -0.84 15.39
C TRP A 258 7.60 0.07 16.42
N GLN A 259 6.91 0.49 17.47
CA GLN A 259 7.47 1.31 18.53
C GLN A 259 8.62 0.61 19.26
N SER A 260 8.52 -0.70 19.47
CA SER A 260 9.62 -1.49 20.05
C SER A 260 10.82 -1.61 19.11
N ARG A 261 10.57 -1.64 17.81
CA ARG A 261 11.61 -1.72 16.76
C ARG A 261 12.31 -0.39 16.55
N TYR A 262 11.55 0.71 16.60
CA TYR A 262 12.03 2.07 16.39
C TYR A 262 11.58 2.99 17.54
N PRO A 263 12.21 2.87 18.74
CA PRO A 263 11.80 3.64 19.91
C PRO A 263 11.99 5.17 19.73
N GLN A 264 12.80 5.58 18.76
CA GLN A 264 12.99 6.99 18.40
C GLN A 264 11.91 7.55 17.45
N ALA A 265 11.02 6.70 16.91
CA ALA A 265 10.03 7.11 15.95
C ALA A 265 8.99 8.06 16.58
N THR A 266 8.66 9.12 15.86
CA THR A 266 7.51 9.95 16.21
C THR A 266 6.22 9.17 15.95
N THR A 267 5.32 9.09 16.93
CA THR A 267 4.03 8.40 16.78
C THR A 267 2.88 9.40 16.80
N ARG A 268 1.91 9.20 15.91
CA ARG A 268 0.63 9.91 15.83
C ARG A 268 -0.50 8.88 15.80
N GLU A 269 -1.41 8.95 16.73
CA GLU A 269 -2.56 8.04 16.86
C GLU A 269 -3.85 8.78 16.52
N ILE A 270 -4.71 8.16 15.71
CA ILE A 270 -6.02 8.70 15.31
C ILE A 270 -7.08 7.78 15.93
N GLN A 271 -7.78 8.27 16.96
CA GLN A 271 -8.71 7.46 17.75
C GLN A 271 -10.00 7.10 17.00
N ASP A 272 -10.37 7.89 16.00
CA ASP A 272 -11.55 7.79 15.14
C ASP A 272 -11.18 7.49 13.68
N ALA A 273 -10.08 6.75 13.46
CA ALA A 273 -9.71 6.18 12.17
C ALA A 273 -9.44 4.68 12.29
N SER A 274 -9.67 3.98 11.18
CA SER A 274 -9.48 2.54 11.04
C SER A 274 -8.35 2.23 10.04
N HIS A 275 -8.42 1.11 9.33
CA HIS A 275 -7.39 0.64 8.42
C HIS A 275 -7.12 1.62 7.28
N PHE A 276 -8.17 2.15 6.65
CA PHE A 276 -8.03 3.15 5.57
C PHE A 276 -8.04 4.56 6.13
N LEU A 277 -7.06 4.85 7.00
CA LEU A 277 -6.93 6.15 7.66
C LEU A 277 -6.78 7.32 6.67
N GLN A 278 -6.35 7.08 5.44
CA GLN A 278 -6.31 8.07 4.36
C GLN A 278 -7.71 8.53 3.93
N GLU A 279 -8.73 7.65 4.07
CA GLU A 279 -10.13 8.01 3.87
C GLU A 279 -10.70 8.69 5.14
N ASP A 280 -10.33 8.16 6.30
CA ASP A 280 -10.88 8.62 7.58
C ASP A 280 -10.39 10.01 7.99
N ALA A 281 -9.10 10.31 7.83
CA ALA A 281 -8.47 11.51 8.40
C ALA A 281 -7.38 12.13 7.48
N PRO A 282 -7.65 12.38 6.19
CA PRO A 282 -6.63 12.87 5.25
C PRO A 282 -5.98 14.17 5.70
N ASP A 283 -6.75 15.13 6.24
CA ASP A 283 -6.23 16.44 6.61
C ASP A 283 -5.27 16.38 7.81
N HIS A 284 -5.58 15.56 8.82
CA HIS A 284 -4.67 15.32 9.95
C HIS A 284 -3.35 14.72 9.50
N ILE A 285 -3.42 13.70 8.64
CA ILE A 285 -2.23 13.02 8.12
C ILE A 285 -1.39 13.99 7.30
N LEU A 286 -2.00 14.78 6.44
CA LEU A 286 -1.31 15.78 5.62
C LEU A 286 -0.59 16.82 6.48
N GLY A 287 -1.21 17.32 7.54
CA GLY A 287 -0.57 18.25 8.47
C GLY A 287 0.68 17.65 9.13
N TRP A 288 0.62 16.38 9.57
CA TRP A 288 1.77 15.72 10.17
C TRP A 288 2.86 15.36 9.14
N LEU A 289 2.48 15.06 7.90
CA LEU A 289 3.43 14.88 6.82
C LEU A 289 4.18 16.19 6.52
N GLU A 290 3.49 17.32 6.45
CA GLU A 290 4.16 18.62 6.25
C GLU A 290 5.13 18.95 7.38
N GLU A 291 4.72 18.76 8.64
CA GLU A 291 5.59 18.92 9.81
C GLU A 291 6.83 18.03 9.71
N PHE A 292 6.67 16.76 9.36
CA PHE A 292 7.74 15.78 9.30
C PHE A 292 8.69 15.98 8.12
N LEU A 293 8.17 16.41 6.99
CA LEU A 293 8.96 16.66 5.77
C LEU A 293 9.75 17.97 5.87
N GLY A 294 9.27 18.92 6.66
CA GLY A 294 9.85 20.26 6.77
C GLY A 294 9.56 21.14 5.54
N PRO A 295 10.11 22.33 5.52
CA PRO A 295 9.90 23.31 4.45
C PRO A 295 10.49 22.90 3.10
#